data_fbbbeadee9f11bb459fdd02b7bd11ef5
#
_entry.id   fbbbeadee9f11bb459fdd02b7bd11ef5
#
_cell.length_a   1.000
_cell.length_b   1.000
_cell.length_c   1.000
_cell.angle_alpha   90.00
_cell.angle_beta   90.00
_cell.angle_gamma   90.00
#
_symmetry.space_group_name_H-M   'P 1'
#
loop_
_entity.id
_entity.type
_entity.pdbx_description
1 polymer ?
#
loop_
_entity_poly.entity_id
_entity_poly.type
_entity_poly.pdbx_seq_one_letter_code
_entity_poly.pdbx_strand_id
1 'polypeptide(L)'
;MKKIYFSLMLLCAMAFTSCSMDQAPYGSLDDQTAIEKEKDLRQFRNSLYTSMRGVTSGTWLYLSDIQMDEFHGLISNGNRIGTFSNGTITISDGDISNKWSGCYSTIATANAIMDHAASMTASDAFSANDKVAFAHYAAEAHFVRAYLYFWLADHFCQSYTQ
;
A
#
# COMPACT_ATOMS: atom_id res chain seq x y z
N MET A 1 58.55 15.76 -13.24
CA MET A 1 57.45 14.96 -13.81
C MET A 1 56.95 13.91 -12.83
N LYS A 2 57.78 13.05 -12.23
CA LYS A 2 57.34 12.00 -11.28
C LYS A 2 56.53 12.52 -10.09
N LYS A 3 56.84 13.70 -9.56
CA LYS A 3 56.10 14.30 -8.42
C LYS A 3 54.66 14.76 -8.79
N ILE A 4 54.45 15.15 -10.06
CA ILE A 4 53.15 15.58 -10.57
C ILE A 4 52.23 14.36 -10.73
N TYR A 5 52.73 13.23 -11.22
CA TYR A 5 51.95 11.99 -11.32
C TYR A 5 51.58 11.41 -9.96
N PHE A 6 52.47 11.54 -8.97
CA PHE A 6 52.19 11.11 -7.61
C PHE A 6 51.10 11.95 -6.95
N SER A 7 51.14 13.27 -7.15
CA SER A 7 50.10 14.19 -6.65
C SER A 7 48.76 13.96 -7.33
N LEU A 8 48.74 13.67 -8.64
CA LEU A 8 47.54 13.38 -9.39
C LEU A 8 46.90 12.04 -8.95
N MET A 9 47.73 11.02 -8.69
CA MET A 9 47.31 9.72 -8.22
C MET A 9 46.73 9.80 -6.80
N LEU A 10 47.28 10.64 -5.93
CA LEU A 10 46.72 10.88 -4.57
C LEU A 10 45.40 11.63 -4.61
N LEU A 11 45.23 12.56 -5.57
CA LEU A 11 43.96 13.28 -5.76
C LEU A 11 42.86 12.37 -6.28
N CYS A 12 43.17 11.44 -7.21
CA CYS A 12 42.23 10.42 -7.67
C CYS A 12 41.84 9.44 -6.56
N ALA A 13 42.76 9.05 -5.70
CA ALA A 13 42.45 8.13 -4.57
C ALA A 13 41.48 8.74 -3.58
N MET A 14 41.48 10.06 -3.36
CA MET A 14 40.52 10.74 -2.51
C MET A 14 39.13 10.90 -3.14
N ALA A 15 39.00 10.81 -4.45
CA ALA A 15 37.69 10.88 -5.15
C ALA A 15 36.83 9.61 -5.01
N PHE A 16 37.43 8.49 -4.59
CA PHE A 16 36.71 7.22 -4.41
C PHE A 16 36.17 6.99 -2.98
N THR A 17 36.42 7.90 -2.04
CA THR A 17 35.73 7.87 -0.74
C THR A 17 34.37 8.56 -0.84
N SER A 18 33.52 8.07 -1.73
CA SER A 18 32.10 8.43 -1.72
C SER A 18 31.48 7.81 -0.47
N CYS A 19 31.21 8.64 0.54
CA CYS A 19 30.34 8.23 1.62
C CYS A 19 29.02 7.81 1.02
N SER A 20 28.53 6.61 1.34
CA SER A 20 27.16 6.22 1.03
C SER A 20 26.23 7.22 1.69
N MET A 21 25.51 7.99 0.87
CA MET A 21 24.49 8.94 1.34
C MET A 21 23.14 8.25 1.62
N ASP A 22 23.15 6.93 1.64
CA ASP A 22 21.99 6.10 2.00
C ASP A 22 21.83 6.10 3.53
N GLN A 23 21.47 7.27 4.07
CA GLN A 23 20.97 7.36 5.44
C GLN A 23 19.44 7.33 5.38
N ALA A 24 18.86 6.31 6.01
CA ALA A 24 17.42 6.30 6.26
C ALA A 24 17.02 7.60 6.96
N PRO A 25 15.94 8.27 6.56
CA PRO A 25 15.48 9.49 7.20
C PRO A 25 15.30 9.26 8.70
N TYR A 26 15.80 10.20 9.52
CA TYR A 26 15.71 10.10 10.97
C TYR A 26 14.24 9.93 11.40
N GLY A 27 13.92 8.80 12.04
CA GLY A 27 12.56 8.49 12.50
C GLY A 27 11.67 7.79 11.48
N SER A 28 12.15 7.44 10.29
CA SER A 28 11.47 6.47 9.42
C SER A 28 11.94 5.06 9.75
N LEU A 29 11.00 4.14 9.87
CA LEU A 29 11.31 2.71 9.91
C LEU A 29 11.81 2.32 8.52
N ASP A 30 13.05 1.80 8.44
CA ASP A 30 13.55 1.17 7.23
C ASP A 30 12.71 -0.10 6.97
N ASP A 31 12.33 -0.32 5.73
CA ASP A 31 11.50 -1.44 5.31
C ASP A 31 12.12 -2.81 5.73
N GLN A 32 13.45 -2.88 5.82
CA GLN A 32 14.15 -4.08 6.24
C GLN A 32 14.16 -4.31 7.77
N THR A 33 14.01 -3.26 8.58
CA THR A 33 14.06 -3.34 10.04
C THR A 33 12.70 -3.12 10.73
N ALA A 34 11.69 -2.74 9.95
CA ALA A 34 10.37 -2.43 10.48
C ALA A 34 9.63 -3.65 11.04
N ILE A 35 9.92 -4.87 10.52
CA ILE A 35 9.22 -6.11 10.86
C ILE A 35 10.26 -7.19 11.20
N GLU A 36 10.65 -7.25 12.45
CA GLU A 36 11.63 -8.23 12.95
C GLU A 36 11.00 -9.32 13.82
N LYS A 37 9.83 -9.07 14.39
CA LYS A 37 9.18 -9.95 15.37
C LYS A 37 7.76 -10.30 14.92
N GLU A 38 7.25 -11.42 15.42
CA GLU A 38 5.83 -11.81 15.22
C GLU A 38 4.87 -10.67 15.54
N LYS A 39 5.11 -9.97 16.65
CA LYS A 39 4.30 -8.84 17.08
C LYS A 39 4.24 -7.71 16.02
N ASP A 40 5.34 -7.44 15.34
CA ASP A 40 5.42 -6.39 14.34
C ASP A 40 4.61 -6.78 13.10
N LEU A 41 4.77 -8.01 12.62
CA LEU A 41 3.98 -8.53 11.51
C LEU A 41 2.48 -8.57 11.85
N ARG A 42 2.12 -8.92 13.09
CA ARG A 42 0.73 -8.86 13.57
C ARG A 42 0.17 -7.44 13.57
N GLN A 43 0.95 -6.44 13.98
CA GLN A 43 0.53 -5.05 13.92
C GLN A 43 0.35 -4.58 12.47
N PHE A 44 1.25 -5.01 11.59
CA PHE A 44 1.17 -4.70 10.17
C PHE A 44 -0.07 -5.34 9.53
N ARG A 45 -0.39 -6.59 9.88
CA ARG A 45 -1.65 -7.24 9.51
C ARG A 45 -2.89 -6.48 10.03
N ASN A 46 -2.85 -5.95 11.25
CA ASN A 46 -3.94 -5.13 11.77
C ASN A 46 -4.12 -3.83 10.97
N SER A 47 -3.02 -3.21 10.51
CA SER A 47 -3.08 -2.03 9.64
C SER A 47 -3.72 -2.36 8.29
N LEU A 48 -3.53 -3.57 7.76
CA LEU A 48 -4.18 -4.04 6.53
C LEU A 48 -5.71 -3.99 6.64
N TYR A 49 -6.28 -4.46 7.76
CA TYR A 49 -7.73 -4.39 7.98
C TYR A 49 -8.23 -2.95 8.12
N THR A 50 -7.44 -2.08 8.74
CA THR A 50 -7.77 -0.65 8.83
C THR A 50 -7.79 -0.01 7.44
N SER A 51 -6.81 -0.33 6.61
CA SER A 51 -6.74 0.14 5.21
C SER A 51 -7.90 -0.42 4.38
N MET A 52 -8.18 -1.72 4.49
CA MET A 52 -9.31 -2.36 3.82
C MET A 52 -10.64 -1.69 4.21
N ARG A 53 -10.85 -1.43 5.50
CA ARG A 53 -12.03 -0.69 5.97
C ARG A 53 -12.12 0.69 5.32
N GLY A 54 -11.01 1.42 5.21
CA GLY A 54 -10.96 2.73 4.57
C GLY A 54 -11.41 2.71 3.11
N VAL A 55 -11.11 1.64 2.38
CA VAL A 55 -11.49 1.52 0.96
C VAL A 55 -12.84 0.83 0.73
N THR A 56 -13.39 0.11 1.71
CA THR A 56 -14.65 -0.64 1.55
C THR A 56 -15.85 -0.02 2.27
N SER A 57 -15.65 1.05 3.05
CA SER A 57 -16.69 1.69 3.83
C SER A 57 -16.91 3.16 3.44
N GLY A 58 -17.78 3.86 4.14
CA GLY A 58 -18.08 5.27 3.90
C GLY A 58 -18.90 5.48 2.64
N THR A 59 -18.57 6.52 1.87
CA THR A 59 -19.31 6.92 0.65
C THR A 59 -19.46 5.78 -0.35
N TRP A 60 -18.48 4.89 -0.44
CA TRP A 60 -18.48 3.78 -1.39
C TRP A 60 -19.49 2.69 -1.09
N LEU A 61 -19.96 2.60 0.14
CA LEU A 61 -20.97 1.61 0.50
C LEU A 61 -22.34 1.87 -0.15
N TYR A 62 -22.67 3.16 -0.34
CA TYR A 62 -23.98 3.59 -0.87
C TYR A 62 -23.86 4.37 -2.18
N LEU A 63 -22.71 4.33 -2.83
CA LEU A 63 -22.51 5.08 -4.07
C LEU A 63 -23.37 4.58 -5.22
N SER A 64 -23.57 3.26 -5.31
CA SER A 64 -24.50 2.65 -6.28
C SER A 64 -25.94 3.15 -6.08
N ASP A 65 -26.36 3.24 -4.82
CA ASP A 65 -27.73 3.66 -4.47
C ASP A 65 -27.97 5.14 -4.82
N ILE A 66 -26.91 5.98 -4.70
CA ILE A 66 -26.95 7.37 -5.14
C ILE A 66 -27.07 7.47 -6.66
N GLN A 67 -26.38 6.62 -7.41
CA GLN A 67 -26.46 6.59 -8.88
C GLN A 67 -27.80 6.04 -9.36
N MET A 68 -28.48 5.22 -8.57
CA MET A 68 -29.80 4.68 -8.84
C MET A 68 -30.96 5.59 -8.40
N ASP A 69 -30.68 6.83 -7.98
CA ASP A 69 -31.66 7.83 -7.58
C ASP A 69 -32.41 7.55 -6.27
N GLU A 70 -31.92 6.59 -5.47
CA GLU A 70 -32.48 6.27 -4.15
C GLU A 70 -32.04 7.27 -3.07
N PHE A 71 -30.86 7.89 -3.26
CA PHE A 71 -30.32 8.93 -2.37
C PHE A 71 -29.81 10.12 -3.17
N HIS A 72 -29.93 11.31 -2.58
CA HIS A 72 -29.42 12.53 -3.19
C HIS A 72 -28.43 13.25 -2.28
N GLY A 73 -27.42 13.88 -2.90
CA GLY A 73 -26.53 14.81 -2.21
C GLY A 73 -27.28 16.08 -1.82
N LEU A 74 -27.27 16.42 -0.52
CA LEU A 74 -27.89 17.66 -0.05
C LEU A 74 -26.95 18.85 -0.23
N ILE A 75 -27.40 19.89 -0.92
CA ILE A 75 -26.66 21.15 -1.09
C ILE A 75 -26.34 21.79 0.27
N SER A 76 -27.22 21.67 1.26
CA SER A 76 -27.01 22.18 2.62
C SER A 76 -25.83 21.51 3.35
N ASN A 77 -25.44 20.31 2.94
CA ASN A 77 -24.26 19.59 3.45
C ASN A 77 -23.03 19.73 2.55
N GLY A 78 -22.94 20.81 1.77
CA GLY A 78 -21.81 21.10 0.88
C GLY A 78 -21.81 20.28 -0.40
N ASN A 79 -22.94 19.63 -0.75
CA ASN A 79 -23.11 18.83 -1.97
C ASN A 79 -21.98 17.79 -2.21
N ARG A 80 -21.49 17.19 -1.14
CA ARG A 80 -20.26 16.38 -1.08
C ARG A 80 -20.22 15.20 -2.07
N ILE A 81 -21.39 14.74 -2.51
CA ILE A 81 -21.56 13.65 -3.47
C ILE A 81 -22.42 14.07 -4.67
N GLY A 82 -22.49 15.38 -4.90
CA GLY A 82 -23.36 15.96 -5.94
C GLY A 82 -22.99 15.52 -7.35
N THR A 83 -21.71 15.29 -7.64
CA THR A 83 -21.25 14.77 -8.94
C THR A 83 -21.82 13.39 -9.22
N PHE A 84 -21.91 12.53 -8.21
CA PHE A 84 -22.52 11.21 -8.33
C PHE A 84 -24.04 11.30 -8.44
N SER A 85 -24.70 12.11 -7.61
CA SER A 85 -26.16 12.31 -7.67
C SER A 85 -26.63 12.91 -9.00
N ASN A 86 -25.83 13.77 -9.60
CA ASN A 86 -26.18 14.45 -10.85
C ASN A 86 -25.67 13.72 -12.10
N GLY A 87 -24.96 12.60 -11.95
CA GLY A 87 -24.36 11.86 -13.06
C GLY A 87 -23.26 12.63 -13.81
N THR A 88 -22.62 13.63 -13.16
CA THR A 88 -21.58 14.49 -13.76
C THR A 88 -20.18 14.07 -13.35
N ILE A 89 -19.99 12.79 -13.08
CA ILE A 89 -18.71 12.19 -12.68
C ILE A 89 -17.68 12.33 -13.81
N THR A 90 -16.47 12.74 -13.47
CA THR A 90 -15.34 12.81 -14.40
C THR A 90 -14.17 11.98 -13.90
N ILE A 91 -13.22 11.65 -14.79
CA ILE A 91 -12.00 10.91 -14.46
C ILE A 91 -11.09 11.68 -13.47
N SER A 92 -11.28 12.98 -13.34
CA SER A 92 -10.55 13.84 -12.39
C SER A 92 -11.25 13.97 -11.04
N ASP A 93 -12.36 13.25 -10.83
CA ASP A 93 -13.06 13.26 -9.55
C ASP A 93 -12.17 12.67 -8.45
N GLY A 94 -12.00 13.45 -7.38
CA GLY A 94 -11.10 13.11 -6.29
C GLY A 94 -11.50 11.83 -5.55
N ASP A 95 -12.81 11.57 -5.43
CA ASP A 95 -13.30 10.37 -4.77
C ASP A 95 -12.93 9.11 -5.58
N ILE A 96 -13.05 9.16 -6.91
CA ILE A 96 -12.64 8.06 -7.79
C ILE A 96 -11.13 7.81 -7.71
N SER A 97 -10.34 8.88 -7.86
CA SER A 97 -8.87 8.80 -7.80
C SER A 97 -8.38 8.27 -6.45
N ASN A 98 -8.95 8.76 -5.35
CA ASN A 98 -8.62 8.31 -4.01
C ASN A 98 -9.01 6.84 -3.78
N LYS A 99 -10.12 6.39 -4.35
CA LYS A 99 -10.53 4.99 -4.26
C LYS A 99 -9.57 4.07 -4.99
N TRP A 100 -9.22 4.42 -6.22
CA TRP A 100 -8.25 3.67 -7.00
C TRP A 100 -6.91 3.55 -6.27
N SER A 101 -6.33 4.66 -5.85
CA SER A 101 -5.05 4.70 -5.15
C SER A 101 -5.10 4.00 -3.80
N GLY A 102 -6.20 4.13 -3.05
CA GLY A 102 -6.41 3.45 -1.78
C GLY A 102 -6.45 1.93 -1.92
N CYS A 103 -7.11 1.40 -2.95
CA CYS A 103 -7.10 -0.03 -3.24
C CYS A 103 -5.69 -0.54 -3.52
N TYR A 104 -4.93 0.13 -4.39
CA TYR A 104 -3.57 -0.28 -4.72
C TYR A 104 -2.60 -0.12 -3.56
N SER A 105 -2.73 0.91 -2.73
CA SER A 105 -1.95 1.06 -1.50
C SER A 105 -2.21 -0.08 -0.53
N THR A 106 -3.48 -0.48 -0.38
CA THR A 106 -3.84 -1.62 0.48
C THR A 106 -3.32 -2.95 -0.09
N ILE A 107 -3.35 -3.13 -1.42
CA ILE A 107 -2.76 -4.29 -2.10
C ILE A 107 -1.25 -4.34 -1.90
N ALA A 108 -0.55 -3.20 -1.96
CA ALA A 108 0.88 -3.12 -1.67
C ALA A 108 1.18 -3.55 -0.23
N THR A 109 0.39 -3.11 0.75
CA THR A 109 0.49 -3.57 2.13
C THR A 109 0.27 -5.08 2.26
N ALA A 110 -0.70 -5.65 1.55
CA ALA A 110 -0.95 -7.09 1.54
C ALA A 110 0.25 -7.86 0.96
N ASN A 111 0.86 -7.37 -0.13
CA ASN A 111 2.06 -7.98 -0.72
C ASN A 111 3.22 -7.98 0.28
N ALA A 112 3.48 -6.84 0.93
CA ALA A 112 4.54 -6.74 1.93
C ALA A 112 4.34 -7.74 3.10
N ILE A 113 3.10 -7.91 3.59
CA ILE A 113 2.81 -8.90 4.63
C ILE A 113 3.14 -10.32 4.15
N MET A 114 2.80 -10.68 2.92
CA MET A 114 3.09 -12.00 2.36
C MET A 114 4.59 -12.23 2.24
N ASP A 115 5.35 -11.23 1.78
CA ASP A 115 6.80 -11.32 1.62
C ASP A 115 7.50 -11.47 2.98
N HIS A 116 7.12 -10.67 3.99
CA HIS A 116 7.65 -10.79 5.34
C HIS A 116 7.26 -12.12 5.99
N ALA A 117 6.02 -12.58 5.86
CA ALA A 117 5.57 -13.85 6.39
C ALA A 117 6.35 -15.03 5.78
N ALA A 118 6.63 -15.00 4.49
CA ALA A 118 7.44 -16.01 3.81
C ALA A 118 8.89 -16.01 4.32
N SER A 119 9.52 -14.83 4.41
CA SER A 119 10.88 -14.67 4.92
C SER A 119 11.02 -15.16 6.38
N MET A 120 10.10 -14.72 7.25
CA MET A 120 10.10 -15.11 8.67
C MET A 120 9.82 -16.61 8.86
N THR A 121 8.96 -17.20 8.02
CA THR A 121 8.71 -18.67 8.05
C THR A 121 9.93 -19.47 7.66
N ALA A 122 10.73 -19.00 6.71
CA ALA A 122 11.97 -19.64 6.28
C ALA A 122 13.10 -19.54 7.31
N SER A 123 13.02 -18.60 8.26
CA SER A 123 14.03 -18.39 9.30
C SER A 123 13.88 -19.40 10.42
N ASP A 124 15.03 -19.89 10.94
CA ASP A 124 15.11 -20.76 12.12
C ASP A 124 14.99 -20.01 13.45
N ALA A 125 14.92 -18.67 13.41
CA ALA A 125 14.81 -17.83 14.60
C ALA A 125 13.40 -17.87 15.24
N PHE A 126 12.39 -18.40 14.54
CA PHE A 126 10.99 -18.39 14.98
C PHE A 126 10.49 -19.79 15.37
N SER A 127 9.64 -19.82 16.38
CA SER A 127 9.01 -21.04 16.86
C SER A 127 8.00 -21.61 15.84
N ALA A 128 7.65 -22.89 16.00
CA ALA A 128 6.60 -23.52 15.18
C ALA A 128 5.25 -22.80 15.29
N ASN A 129 4.92 -22.27 16.48
CA ASN A 129 3.69 -21.51 16.69
C ASN A 129 3.71 -20.17 15.96
N ASP A 130 4.86 -19.48 15.94
CA ASP A 130 5.02 -18.24 15.19
C ASP A 130 4.84 -18.50 13.68
N LYS A 131 5.43 -19.58 13.17
CA LYS A 131 5.32 -19.97 11.75
C LYS A 131 3.86 -20.27 11.35
N VAL A 132 3.07 -20.87 12.24
CA VAL A 132 1.62 -21.03 12.03
C VAL A 132 0.92 -19.66 11.98
N ALA A 133 1.26 -18.74 12.87
CA ALA A 133 0.69 -17.39 12.85
C ALA A 133 1.05 -16.65 11.56
N PHE A 134 2.28 -16.76 11.07
CA PHE A 134 2.70 -16.16 9.79
C PHE A 134 1.90 -16.69 8.60
N ALA A 135 1.63 -18.00 8.58
CA ALA A 135 0.79 -18.60 7.54
C ALA A 135 -0.65 -18.04 7.57
N HIS A 136 -1.21 -17.82 8.76
CA HIS A 136 -2.52 -17.16 8.89
C HIS A 136 -2.50 -15.72 8.37
N TYR A 137 -1.49 -14.93 8.74
CA TYR A 137 -1.38 -13.53 8.28
C TYR A 137 -1.20 -13.45 6.76
N ALA A 138 -0.42 -14.36 6.16
CA ALA A 138 -0.30 -14.46 4.72
C ALA A 138 -1.63 -14.82 4.05
N ALA A 139 -2.38 -15.78 4.61
CA ALA A 139 -3.69 -16.17 4.09
C ALA A 139 -4.70 -15.01 4.11
N GLU A 140 -4.73 -14.25 5.21
CA GLU A 140 -5.56 -13.05 5.33
C GLU A 140 -5.15 -11.98 4.30
N ALA A 141 -3.85 -11.77 4.09
CA ALA A 141 -3.35 -10.84 3.08
C ALA A 141 -3.70 -11.27 1.65
N HIS A 142 -3.63 -12.56 1.35
CA HIS A 142 -4.10 -13.11 0.07
C HIS A 142 -5.59 -12.85 -0.16
N PHE A 143 -6.42 -13.06 0.87
CA PHE A 143 -7.84 -12.78 0.79
C PHE A 143 -8.11 -11.30 0.51
N VAL A 144 -7.52 -10.39 1.26
CA VAL A 144 -7.71 -8.95 1.08
C VAL A 144 -7.26 -8.52 -0.32
N ARG A 145 -6.12 -9.01 -0.79
CA ARG A 145 -5.62 -8.74 -2.15
C ARG A 145 -6.60 -9.20 -3.21
N ALA A 146 -7.08 -10.43 -3.11
CA ALA A 146 -8.05 -10.99 -4.07
C ALA A 146 -9.36 -10.20 -4.07
N TYR A 147 -9.88 -9.86 -2.90
CA TYR A 147 -11.09 -9.06 -2.75
C TYR A 147 -10.96 -7.68 -3.39
N LEU A 148 -9.84 -6.99 -3.18
CA LEU A 148 -9.63 -5.66 -3.74
C LEU A 148 -9.42 -5.70 -5.26
N TYR A 149 -8.75 -6.72 -5.81
CA TYR A 149 -8.67 -6.88 -7.26
C TYR A 149 -10.03 -7.20 -7.88
N PHE A 150 -10.83 -8.05 -7.23
CA PHE A 150 -12.20 -8.29 -7.67
C PHE A 150 -13.00 -7.00 -7.69
N TRP A 151 -12.92 -6.23 -6.60
CA TRP A 151 -13.62 -4.95 -6.48
C TRP A 151 -13.17 -3.93 -7.54
N LEU A 152 -11.86 -3.83 -7.81
CA LEU A 152 -11.32 -2.98 -8.86
C LEU A 152 -11.80 -3.42 -10.25
N ALA A 153 -11.84 -4.71 -10.51
CA ALA A 153 -12.32 -5.24 -11.79
C ALA A 153 -13.81 -4.94 -11.99
N ASP A 154 -14.62 -5.13 -10.96
CA ASP A 154 -16.06 -4.87 -11.00
C ASP A 154 -16.41 -3.40 -11.28
N HIS A 155 -15.66 -2.46 -10.70
CA HIS A 155 -15.98 -1.04 -10.76
C HIS A 155 -15.22 -0.26 -11.85
N PHE A 156 -14.06 -0.73 -12.29
CA PHE A 156 -13.19 0.01 -13.20
C PHE A 156 -12.92 -0.71 -14.53
N CYS A 157 -13.26 -1.99 -14.67
CA CYS A 157 -13.10 -2.69 -15.93
C CYS A 157 -14.39 -2.66 -16.75
N GLN A 158 -14.24 -2.82 -18.06
CA GLN A 158 -15.38 -3.00 -18.95
C GLN A 158 -16.07 -4.34 -18.67
N SER A 159 -17.39 -4.36 -18.80
CA SER A 159 -18.15 -5.60 -18.70
C SER A 159 -17.70 -6.60 -19.77
N TYR A 160 -17.59 -7.88 -19.40
CA TYR A 160 -17.15 -8.97 -20.28
C TYR A 160 -18.04 -9.19 -21.51
N THR A 161 -19.22 -8.61 -21.55
CA THR A 161 -20.25 -8.82 -22.59
C THR A 161 -20.21 -7.79 -23.73
N GLN A 162 -19.10 -7.08 -23.91
CA GLN A 162 -18.94 -6.18 -25.07
C GLN A 162 -17.94 -6.71 -26.08
#